data_63ec4fb29a6f421cced2e073133f7e76
#
_entry.id   63ec4fb29a6f421cced2e073133f7e76
#
_cell.length_a   1.000
_cell.length_b   1.000
_cell.length_c   1.000
_cell.angle_alpha   90.00
_cell.angle_beta   90.00
_cell.angle_gamma   90.00
#
_symmetry.space_group_name_H-M   'P 1'
#
loop_
_entity.id
_entity.type
_entity.pdbx_description
1 polymer ?
#
loop_
_entity_poly.entity_id
_entity_poly.type
_entity_poly.pdbx_seq_one_letter_code
_entity_poly.pdbx_strand_id
1 'polypeptide(L)'
;MNQVTFISALFDIDRVDGRKWDQYLKWFDVTLKLRVPMLLFITEDLQEFVDERRGDLPTKTIHIKEDDIPYFHLKEPIQSILDSDDFKNNISDPDRIECKQAMYSIIQYSKFPWLNHAVKLDPFESDFYFWLDAGGSRFFNNFDLTEQYPGESAIETLDLMGESFLIQLNSEYYKDLFHADVLDKNYLYDNRSFVLGSMFGGHKNIIPKVSNLIDKTLMDDMIAEGNVNNEQIALGYLVKKYPDLFATYERTNGEHMDLFTELSV
;
A
#
# COMPACT_ATOMS: atom_id res chain seq x y z
N MET A 1 -12.19 23.08 -2.99
CA MET A 1 -12.42 21.70 -3.46
C MET A 1 -11.42 20.85 -2.74
N ASN A 2 -11.88 19.84 -2.03
CA ASN A 2 -10.97 18.94 -1.34
C ASN A 2 -10.15 18.18 -2.39
N GLN A 3 -8.84 18.31 -2.31
CA GLN A 3 -7.95 17.64 -3.26
C GLN A 3 -7.55 16.25 -2.74
N VAL A 4 -7.33 15.35 -3.67
CA VAL A 4 -6.78 14.03 -3.40
C VAL A 4 -5.38 13.95 -3.97
N THR A 5 -4.42 13.50 -3.19
CA THR A 5 -3.05 13.21 -3.64
C THR A 5 -2.79 11.72 -3.60
N PHE A 6 -2.27 11.17 -4.70
CA PHE A 6 -1.81 9.79 -4.74
C PHE A 6 -0.32 9.70 -4.47
N ILE A 7 0.04 8.72 -3.68
CA ILE A 7 1.42 8.42 -3.31
C ILE A 7 1.80 7.07 -3.93
N SER A 8 2.95 7.03 -4.58
CA SER A 8 3.50 5.79 -5.11
C SER A 8 5.02 5.76 -4.95
N ALA A 9 5.58 4.57 -5.02
CA ALA A 9 7.03 4.38 -5.05
C ALA A 9 7.41 3.24 -5.98
N LEU A 10 8.57 3.35 -6.61
CA LEU A 10 9.12 2.28 -7.44
C LEU A 10 10.62 2.14 -7.25
N PHE A 11 11.03 0.94 -6.84
CA PHE A 11 12.42 0.55 -6.65
C PHE A 11 12.66 -0.83 -7.26
N ASP A 12 13.80 -1.01 -7.92
CA ASP A 12 14.25 -2.34 -8.29
C ASP A 12 14.86 -3.01 -7.06
N ILE A 13 14.26 -4.09 -6.64
CA ILE A 13 14.71 -4.87 -5.48
C ILE A 13 15.22 -6.26 -5.90
N ASP A 14 15.54 -6.46 -7.17
CA ASP A 14 16.00 -7.76 -7.70
C ASP A 14 15.07 -8.92 -7.30
N ARG A 15 13.78 -8.80 -7.62
CA ARG A 15 12.77 -9.78 -7.21
C ARG A 15 13.11 -11.20 -7.65
N VAL A 16 13.06 -12.13 -6.70
CA VAL A 16 13.41 -13.54 -6.93
C VAL A 16 12.23 -14.42 -7.40
N ASP A 17 11.01 -13.88 -7.46
CA ASP A 17 9.80 -14.60 -7.88
C ASP A 17 9.53 -14.57 -9.40
N GLY A 18 10.48 -14.10 -10.19
CA GLY A 18 10.42 -14.08 -11.65
C GLY A 18 9.76 -12.85 -12.27
N ARG A 19 9.18 -11.93 -11.48
CA ARG A 19 8.69 -10.65 -12.00
C ARG A 19 9.86 -9.72 -12.30
N LYS A 20 9.94 -9.26 -13.56
CA LYS A 20 11.05 -8.46 -14.05
C LYS A 20 10.81 -6.97 -13.88
N TRP A 21 11.89 -6.20 -13.73
CA TRP A 21 11.87 -4.74 -13.65
C TRP A 21 11.12 -4.10 -14.81
N ASP A 22 11.35 -4.52 -16.05
CA ASP A 22 10.67 -4.01 -17.24
C ASP A 22 9.13 -4.15 -17.18
N GLN A 23 8.63 -5.14 -16.46
CA GLN A 23 7.18 -5.29 -16.27
C GLN A 23 6.64 -4.21 -15.33
N TYR A 24 7.37 -3.90 -14.27
CA TYR A 24 7.01 -2.81 -13.36
C TYR A 24 7.07 -1.46 -14.06
N LEU A 25 8.09 -1.19 -14.88
CA LEU A 25 8.16 0.04 -15.66
C LEU A 25 6.97 0.20 -16.61
N LYS A 26 6.51 -0.89 -17.26
CA LYS A 26 5.32 -0.85 -18.12
C LYS A 26 4.04 -0.54 -17.34
N TRP A 27 3.86 -1.11 -16.17
CA TRP A 27 2.71 -0.80 -15.33
C TRP A 27 2.79 0.61 -14.77
N PHE A 28 3.95 1.03 -14.33
CA PHE A 28 4.17 2.38 -13.81
C PHE A 28 3.95 3.44 -14.89
N ASP A 29 4.37 3.20 -16.14
CA ASP A 29 4.08 4.06 -17.31
C ASP A 29 2.57 4.39 -17.42
N VAL A 30 1.70 3.42 -17.19
CA VAL A 30 0.25 3.62 -17.23
C VAL A 30 -0.24 4.32 -15.96
N THR A 31 0.25 3.91 -14.78
CA THR A 31 -0.11 4.55 -13.50
C THR A 31 0.22 6.04 -13.50
N LEU A 32 1.36 6.44 -14.06
CA LEU A 32 1.78 7.83 -14.16
C LEU A 32 0.88 8.71 -15.03
N LYS A 33 0.06 8.13 -15.90
CA LYS A 33 -0.86 8.88 -16.78
C LYS A 33 -2.16 9.29 -16.10
N LEU A 34 -2.42 8.81 -14.87
CA LEU A 34 -3.60 9.24 -14.12
C LEU A 34 -3.60 10.74 -13.89
N ARG A 35 -4.74 11.38 -14.16
CA ARG A 35 -4.95 12.81 -14.01
C ARG A 35 -5.30 13.18 -12.57
N VAL A 36 -4.32 13.02 -11.70
CA VAL A 36 -4.41 13.31 -10.26
C VAL A 36 -3.07 13.86 -9.78
N PRO A 37 -3.01 14.73 -8.76
CA PRO A 37 -1.77 15.10 -8.09
C PRO A 37 -1.04 13.85 -7.55
N MET A 38 0.26 13.74 -7.83
CA MET A 38 1.07 12.61 -7.37
C MET A 38 2.32 13.06 -6.62
N LEU A 39 2.60 12.40 -5.49
CA LEU A 39 3.89 12.45 -4.82
C LEU A 39 4.57 11.08 -4.97
N LEU A 40 5.76 11.07 -5.56
CA LEU A 40 6.44 9.86 -5.99
C LEU A 40 7.80 9.72 -5.30
N PHE A 41 8.04 8.58 -4.66
CA PHE A 41 9.33 8.19 -4.11
C PHE A 41 10.05 7.29 -5.10
N ILE A 42 11.13 7.77 -5.69
CA ILE A 42 11.85 7.11 -6.78
C ILE A 42 13.37 7.27 -6.62
N THR A 43 14.13 6.48 -7.33
CA THR A 43 15.56 6.72 -7.52
C THR A 43 15.79 7.84 -8.55
N GLU A 44 16.94 8.51 -8.51
CA GLU A 44 17.24 9.66 -9.38
C GLU A 44 17.20 9.29 -10.87
N ASP A 45 17.60 8.07 -11.23
CA ASP A 45 17.60 7.55 -12.61
C ASP A 45 16.19 7.39 -13.21
N LEU A 46 15.13 7.36 -12.38
CA LEU A 46 13.74 7.34 -12.84
C LEU A 46 13.16 8.73 -13.10
N GLN A 47 13.87 9.83 -12.79
CA GLN A 47 13.31 11.17 -12.89
C GLN A 47 12.85 11.50 -14.32
N GLU A 48 13.71 11.28 -15.33
CA GLU A 48 13.38 11.54 -16.73
C GLU A 48 12.18 10.69 -17.20
N PHE A 49 12.15 9.42 -16.79
CA PHE A 49 11.02 8.53 -17.06
C PHE A 49 9.70 9.08 -16.50
N VAL A 50 9.71 9.63 -15.29
CA VAL A 50 8.53 10.24 -14.66
C VAL A 50 8.13 11.53 -15.37
N ASP A 51 9.07 12.44 -15.63
CA ASP A 51 8.82 13.73 -16.24
C ASP A 51 8.17 13.62 -17.62
N GLU A 52 8.65 12.69 -18.45
CA GLU A 52 8.08 12.41 -19.77
C GLU A 52 6.62 11.95 -19.71
N ARG A 53 6.23 11.17 -18.67
CA ARG A 53 4.87 10.60 -18.56
C ARG A 53 3.91 11.53 -17.84
N ARG A 54 4.41 12.29 -16.88
CA ARG A 54 3.61 13.25 -16.11
C ARG A 54 3.37 14.55 -16.87
N GLY A 55 4.35 15.01 -17.66
CA GLY A 55 4.22 16.27 -18.39
C GLY A 55 3.81 17.41 -17.46
N ASP A 56 2.67 18.06 -17.77
CA ASP A 56 2.13 19.17 -16.97
C ASP A 56 1.24 18.72 -15.78
N LEU A 57 1.07 17.43 -15.56
CA LEU A 57 0.27 16.94 -14.42
C LEU A 57 0.95 17.26 -13.09
N PRO A 58 0.19 17.70 -12.06
CA PRO A 58 0.75 18.03 -10.75
C PRO A 58 1.56 16.86 -10.19
N THR A 59 2.86 17.05 -10.04
CA THR A 59 3.77 15.98 -9.62
C THR A 59 4.87 16.52 -8.70
N LYS A 60 5.11 15.81 -7.62
CA LYS A 60 6.25 16.01 -6.73
C LYS A 60 7.05 14.73 -6.65
N THR A 61 8.32 14.75 -7.04
CA THR A 61 9.24 13.63 -6.85
C THR A 61 10.12 13.86 -5.63
N ILE A 62 10.43 12.78 -4.93
CA ILE A 62 11.41 12.73 -3.85
C ILE A 62 12.38 11.61 -4.20
N HIS A 63 13.64 11.97 -4.38
CA HIS A 63 14.68 10.99 -4.66
C HIS A 63 15.11 10.28 -3.37
N ILE A 64 15.04 8.97 -3.39
CA ILE A 64 15.40 8.09 -2.28
C ILE A 64 16.52 7.17 -2.74
N LYS A 65 17.58 7.09 -1.96
CA LYS A 65 18.59 6.03 -2.09
C LYS A 65 18.12 4.77 -1.39
N GLU A 66 18.65 3.63 -1.76
CA GLU A 66 18.24 2.35 -1.18
C GLU A 66 18.36 2.33 0.35
N ASP A 67 19.45 2.88 0.91
CA ASP A 67 19.70 2.94 2.35
C ASP A 67 18.85 3.99 3.10
N ASP A 68 18.20 4.91 2.36
CA ASP A 68 17.24 5.89 2.90
C ASP A 68 15.77 5.37 2.84
N ILE A 69 15.53 4.19 2.30
CA ILE A 69 14.20 3.57 2.32
C ILE A 69 13.79 3.33 3.78
N PRO A 70 12.57 3.72 4.19
CA PRO A 70 12.09 3.41 5.53
C PRO A 70 12.26 1.94 5.85
N TYR A 71 12.64 1.62 7.10
CA TYR A 71 12.93 0.25 7.55
C TYR A 71 14.12 -0.46 6.88
N PHE A 72 14.91 0.19 6.02
CA PHE A 72 16.10 -0.44 5.43
C PHE A 72 17.07 -0.98 6.50
N HIS A 73 17.17 -0.32 7.63
CA HIS A 73 17.96 -0.76 8.79
C HIS A 73 17.52 -2.10 9.37
N LEU A 74 16.32 -2.59 9.02
CA LEU A 74 15.79 -3.89 9.42
C LEU A 74 16.11 -5.00 8.40
N LYS A 75 16.84 -4.72 7.31
CA LYS A 75 17.12 -5.69 6.23
C LYS A 75 17.74 -6.97 6.77
N GLU A 76 18.82 -6.87 7.54
CA GLU A 76 19.49 -8.04 8.13
C GLU A 76 18.64 -8.75 9.21
N PRO A 77 18.01 -8.02 10.17
CA PRO A 77 17.09 -8.64 11.12
C PRO A 77 15.94 -9.40 10.43
N ILE A 78 15.28 -8.80 9.45
CA ILE A 78 14.18 -9.45 8.72
C ILE A 78 14.70 -10.66 7.97
N GLN A 79 15.83 -10.57 7.23
CA GLN A 79 16.36 -11.70 6.49
C GLN A 79 16.72 -12.86 7.43
N SER A 80 17.28 -12.56 8.60
CA SER A 80 17.58 -13.59 9.62
C SER A 80 16.32 -14.31 10.12
N ILE A 81 15.20 -13.59 10.27
CA ILE A 81 13.90 -14.20 10.59
C ILE A 81 13.46 -15.12 9.45
N LEU A 82 13.44 -14.63 8.21
CA LEU A 82 12.99 -15.38 7.04
C LEU A 82 13.81 -16.67 6.81
N ASP A 83 15.10 -16.66 7.16
CA ASP A 83 15.99 -17.80 7.00
C ASP A 83 15.88 -18.82 8.12
N SER A 84 15.25 -18.47 9.25
CA SER A 84 15.14 -19.34 10.41
C SER A 84 14.15 -20.50 10.19
N ASP A 85 14.48 -21.67 10.77
CA ASP A 85 13.58 -22.83 10.73
C ASP A 85 12.30 -22.58 11.55
N ASP A 86 12.40 -21.81 12.62
CA ASP A 86 11.26 -21.48 13.46
C ASP A 86 10.20 -20.70 12.69
N PHE A 87 10.60 -19.64 11.98
CA PHE A 87 9.70 -18.88 11.10
C PHE A 87 9.08 -19.76 10.01
N LYS A 88 9.89 -20.54 9.27
CA LYS A 88 9.44 -21.41 8.18
C LYS A 88 8.44 -22.48 8.62
N ASN A 89 8.55 -22.96 9.87
CA ASN A 89 7.64 -23.95 10.43
C ASN A 89 6.31 -23.36 10.92
N ASN A 90 6.27 -22.05 11.21
CA ASN A 90 5.09 -21.37 11.73
C ASN A 90 4.30 -20.60 10.67
N ILE A 91 4.96 -20.07 9.63
CA ILE A 91 4.28 -19.31 8.56
C ILE A 91 3.47 -20.24 7.63
N SER A 92 2.26 -19.84 7.27
CA SER A 92 1.34 -20.69 6.50
C SER A 92 1.80 -21.04 5.08
N ASP A 93 2.62 -20.21 4.45
CA ASP A 93 3.13 -20.43 3.09
C ASP A 93 4.53 -19.83 2.94
N PRO A 94 5.58 -20.58 3.30
CA PRO A 94 6.96 -20.09 3.28
C PRO A 94 7.51 -19.85 1.86
N ASP A 95 6.81 -20.29 0.83
CA ASP A 95 7.27 -20.15 -0.56
C ASP A 95 6.96 -18.81 -1.21
N ARG A 96 6.15 -17.97 -0.59
CA ARG A 96 5.85 -16.62 -1.08
C ARG A 96 7.08 -15.71 -1.04
N ILE A 97 7.07 -14.67 -1.89
CA ILE A 97 8.18 -13.71 -1.99
C ILE A 97 8.43 -12.97 -0.67
N GLU A 98 7.39 -12.60 0.05
CA GLU A 98 7.46 -11.94 1.37
C GLU A 98 8.13 -12.81 2.45
N CYS A 99 8.18 -14.13 2.24
CA CYS A 99 8.86 -15.09 3.12
C CYS A 99 10.30 -15.42 2.66
N LYS A 100 10.78 -14.81 1.57
CA LYS A 100 12.10 -15.11 0.97
C LYS A 100 13.03 -13.91 0.88
N GLN A 101 12.48 -12.71 0.81
CA GLN A 101 13.26 -11.51 0.50
C GLN A 101 12.89 -10.35 1.41
N ALA A 102 13.80 -9.99 2.32
CA ALA A 102 13.59 -8.92 3.28
C ALA A 102 13.23 -7.56 2.62
N MET A 103 13.88 -7.22 1.51
CA MET A 103 13.59 -5.97 0.78
C MET A 103 12.14 -5.90 0.31
N TYR A 104 11.51 -7.03 -0.01
CA TYR A 104 10.09 -7.02 -0.35
C TYR A 104 9.22 -6.54 0.82
N SER A 105 9.40 -7.11 2.01
CA SER A 105 8.70 -6.69 3.22
C SER A 105 9.01 -5.23 3.58
N ILE A 106 10.27 -4.80 3.46
CA ILE A 106 10.68 -3.41 3.69
C ILE A 106 9.91 -2.44 2.79
N ILE A 107 9.81 -2.70 1.49
CA ILE A 107 9.05 -1.86 0.57
C ILE A 107 7.56 -1.85 0.93
N GLN A 108 6.98 -3.01 1.28
CA GLN A 108 5.57 -3.08 1.63
C GLN A 108 5.23 -2.24 2.87
N TYR A 109 6.03 -2.33 3.93
CA TYR A 109 5.82 -1.52 5.14
C TYR A 109 6.19 -0.05 4.94
N SER A 110 7.12 0.28 4.05
CA SER A 110 7.51 1.66 3.74
C SER A 110 6.39 2.50 3.14
N LYS A 111 5.33 1.90 2.61
CA LYS A 111 4.13 2.58 2.14
C LYS A 111 3.56 3.55 3.20
N PHE A 112 3.56 3.16 4.47
CA PHE A 112 2.96 3.94 5.56
C PHE A 112 3.81 5.15 5.97
N PRO A 113 5.12 5.05 6.25
CA PRO A 113 5.94 6.23 6.50
C PRO A 113 6.02 7.16 5.28
N TRP A 114 6.01 6.65 4.04
CA TRP A 114 5.92 7.50 2.85
C TRP A 114 4.60 8.24 2.76
N LEU A 115 3.47 7.56 3.02
CA LEU A 115 2.15 8.19 3.07
C LEU A 115 2.10 9.28 4.16
N ASN A 116 2.64 8.99 5.36
CA ASN A 116 2.75 9.96 6.45
C ASN A 116 3.69 11.13 6.12
N HIS A 117 4.78 10.88 5.39
CA HIS A 117 5.68 11.93 4.90
C HIS A 117 4.98 12.85 3.89
N ALA A 118 4.18 12.27 2.98
CA ALA A 118 3.39 13.03 2.00
C ALA A 118 2.40 13.98 2.69
N VAL A 119 1.71 13.52 3.73
CA VAL A 119 0.82 14.37 4.55
C VAL A 119 1.57 15.54 5.21
N LYS A 120 2.77 15.28 5.75
CA LYS A 120 3.58 16.33 6.39
C LYS A 120 4.13 17.36 5.40
N LEU A 121 4.45 16.92 4.19
CA LEU A 121 4.98 17.79 3.13
C LEU A 121 3.86 18.62 2.47
N ASP A 122 2.70 18.02 2.32
CA ASP A 122 1.45 18.59 1.76
C ASP A 122 1.65 19.49 0.53
N PRO A 123 2.31 19.00 -0.55
CA PRO A 123 2.74 19.85 -1.66
C PRO A 123 1.58 20.37 -2.53
N PHE A 124 0.39 19.81 -2.34
CA PHE A 124 -0.81 20.14 -3.14
C PHE A 124 -2.00 20.58 -2.27
N GLU A 125 -1.78 20.80 -0.96
CA GLU A 125 -2.80 21.23 0.00
C GLU A 125 -4.04 20.30 0.00
N SER A 126 -3.79 18.98 0.00
CA SER A 126 -4.84 17.96 -0.10
C SER A 126 -5.43 17.61 1.27
N ASP A 127 -6.70 17.17 1.27
CA ASP A 127 -7.35 16.64 2.45
C ASP A 127 -7.27 15.11 2.52
N PHE A 128 -7.15 14.45 1.36
CA PHE A 128 -7.09 13.00 1.24
C PHE A 128 -5.78 12.55 0.56
N TYR A 129 -5.19 11.49 1.10
CA TYR A 129 -3.95 10.90 0.63
C TYR A 129 -4.12 9.40 0.45
N PHE A 130 -3.81 8.89 -0.73
CA PHE A 130 -3.92 7.46 -1.05
C PHE A 130 -2.60 6.90 -1.55
N TRP A 131 -2.23 5.76 -0.99
CA TRP A 131 -1.23 4.90 -1.59
C TRP A 131 -1.81 4.22 -2.83
N LEU A 132 -1.01 4.14 -3.89
CA LEU A 132 -1.29 3.36 -5.08
C LEU A 132 -0.01 2.64 -5.49
N ASP A 133 -0.03 1.32 -5.55
CA ASP A 133 1.12 0.55 -6.01
C ASP A 133 1.52 0.98 -7.44
N ALA A 134 2.82 1.16 -7.70
CA ALA A 134 3.34 1.52 -9.03
C ALA A 134 2.87 0.55 -10.14
N GLY A 135 2.72 -0.73 -9.78
CA GLY A 135 2.16 -1.77 -10.65
C GLY A 135 0.63 -1.89 -10.61
N GLY A 136 -0.10 -0.95 -10.00
CA GLY A 136 -1.56 -1.00 -9.83
C GLY A 136 -2.33 -0.96 -11.15
N SER A 137 -1.76 -0.32 -12.18
CA SER A 137 -2.43 -0.17 -13.48
C SER A 137 -2.83 -1.47 -14.17
N ARG A 138 -2.22 -2.59 -13.82
CA ARG A 138 -2.63 -3.93 -14.31
C ARG A 138 -4.06 -4.31 -13.92
N PHE A 139 -4.68 -3.56 -13.01
CA PHE A 139 -6.02 -3.78 -12.50
C PHE A 139 -6.99 -2.62 -12.81
N PHE A 140 -6.63 -1.66 -13.67
CA PHE A 140 -7.45 -0.48 -13.97
C PHE A 140 -8.68 -0.74 -14.84
N ASN A 141 -8.91 -1.98 -15.29
CA ASN A 141 -10.16 -2.45 -15.90
C ASN A 141 -10.80 -1.49 -16.94
N ASN A 142 -10.04 -1.09 -17.95
CA ASN A 142 -10.49 -0.19 -19.02
C ASN A 142 -10.80 1.26 -18.57
N PHE A 143 -10.23 1.71 -17.45
CA PHE A 143 -10.35 3.11 -17.04
C PHE A 143 -9.78 4.05 -18.13
N ASP A 144 -10.55 5.09 -18.48
CA ASP A 144 -10.11 6.10 -19.43
C ASP A 144 -9.13 7.07 -18.76
N LEU A 145 -7.86 6.98 -19.08
CA LEU A 145 -6.80 7.83 -18.54
C LEU A 145 -6.92 9.31 -18.93
N THR A 146 -7.84 9.67 -19.83
CA THR A 146 -8.12 11.06 -20.15
C THR A 146 -9.08 11.74 -19.19
N GLU A 147 -9.80 10.95 -18.40
CA GLU A 147 -10.70 11.44 -17.37
C GLU A 147 -9.95 11.89 -16.10
N GLN A 148 -10.55 12.84 -15.39
CA GLN A 148 -10.07 13.25 -14.09
C GLN A 148 -10.26 12.13 -13.07
N TYR A 149 -9.27 11.92 -12.21
CA TYR A 149 -9.31 10.92 -11.14
C TYR A 149 -8.94 11.57 -9.80
N PRO A 150 -9.59 11.27 -8.67
CA PRO A 150 -10.91 10.60 -8.60
C PRO A 150 -12.03 11.40 -9.27
N GLY A 151 -13.16 10.75 -9.53
CA GLY A 151 -14.37 11.41 -10.05
C GLY A 151 -15.01 12.35 -9.01
N GLU A 152 -15.90 13.22 -9.46
CA GLU A 152 -16.55 14.22 -8.57
C GLU A 152 -17.39 13.56 -7.47
N SER A 153 -18.15 12.52 -7.80
CA SER A 153 -18.97 11.76 -6.82
C SER A 153 -18.13 11.06 -5.76
N ALA A 154 -16.93 10.59 -6.14
CA ALA A 154 -16.01 9.96 -5.21
C ALA A 154 -15.49 10.97 -4.17
N ILE A 155 -15.21 12.21 -4.57
CA ILE A 155 -14.77 13.26 -3.64
C ILE A 155 -15.86 13.56 -2.61
N GLU A 156 -17.12 13.67 -3.04
CA GLU A 156 -18.26 13.85 -2.13
C GLU A 156 -18.39 12.68 -1.15
N THR A 157 -18.19 11.46 -1.63
CA THR A 157 -18.21 10.25 -0.78
C THR A 157 -17.07 10.25 0.25
N LEU A 158 -15.86 10.63 -0.15
CA LEU A 158 -14.72 10.75 0.76
C LEU A 158 -14.98 11.79 1.86
N ASP A 159 -15.59 12.93 1.52
CA ASP A 159 -15.97 13.95 2.49
C ASP A 159 -16.99 13.44 3.52
N LEU A 160 -17.97 12.66 3.07
CA LEU A 160 -18.97 12.04 3.95
C LEU A 160 -18.37 10.98 4.89
N MET A 161 -17.31 10.30 4.46
CA MET A 161 -16.60 9.32 5.29
C MET A 161 -15.78 9.95 6.43
N GLY A 162 -15.48 11.25 6.32
CA GLY A 162 -14.74 11.99 7.33
C GLY A 162 -13.31 11.50 7.57
N GLU A 163 -12.86 11.55 8.83
CA GLU A 163 -11.48 11.20 9.22
C GLU A 163 -11.27 9.68 9.35
N SER A 164 -11.57 8.92 8.28
CA SER A 164 -11.40 7.47 8.24
C SER A 164 -10.26 7.04 7.32
N PHE A 165 -9.66 5.89 7.61
CA PHE A 165 -8.71 5.22 6.73
C PHE A 165 -9.45 4.19 5.88
N LEU A 166 -9.50 4.42 4.57
CA LEU A 166 -10.25 3.61 3.61
C LEU A 166 -9.39 2.46 3.08
N ILE A 167 -9.95 1.25 3.13
CA ILE A 167 -9.30 0.05 2.63
C ILE A 167 -10.31 -0.91 2.02
N GLN A 168 -9.91 -1.56 0.92
CA GLN A 168 -10.73 -2.58 0.26
C GLN A 168 -10.63 -3.93 0.97
N LEU A 169 -11.78 -4.55 1.21
CA LEU A 169 -11.88 -5.91 1.76
C LEU A 169 -11.81 -6.98 0.66
N ASN A 170 -11.30 -8.12 1.02
CA ASN A 170 -11.28 -9.33 0.18
C ASN A 170 -12.22 -10.42 0.76
N SER A 171 -13.46 -10.04 1.01
CA SER A 171 -14.46 -10.87 1.70
C SER A 171 -14.83 -12.15 0.96
N GLU A 172 -14.70 -12.17 -0.38
CA GLU A 172 -15.06 -13.32 -1.21
C GLU A 172 -14.25 -14.57 -0.89
N TYR A 173 -12.95 -14.41 -0.60
CA TYR A 173 -12.04 -15.53 -0.37
C TYR A 173 -11.91 -15.93 1.10
N TYR A 174 -12.25 -15.03 2.03
CA TYR A 174 -11.92 -15.21 3.46
C TYR A 174 -13.08 -14.82 4.38
N LYS A 175 -14.29 -15.31 4.08
CA LYS A 175 -15.52 -14.96 4.81
C LYS A 175 -15.41 -15.17 6.32
N ASP A 176 -14.80 -16.27 6.75
CA ASP A 176 -14.67 -16.57 8.18
C ASP A 176 -13.81 -15.52 8.91
N LEU A 177 -12.71 -15.08 8.27
CA LEU A 177 -11.86 -14.02 8.79
C LEU A 177 -12.55 -12.65 8.73
N PHE A 178 -13.27 -12.40 7.64
CA PHE A 178 -14.02 -11.16 7.45
C PHE A 178 -15.10 -10.97 8.52
N HIS A 179 -15.83 -12.02 8.87
CA HIS A 179 -16.91 -11.98 9.86
C HIS A 179 -16.44 -12.17 11.31
N ALA A 180 -15.17 -12.49 11.55
CA ALA A 180 -14.63 -12.54 12.91
C ALA A 180 -14.65 -11.15 13.57
N ASP A 181 -15.09 -11.06 14.82
CA ASP A 181 -15.06 -9.79 15.57
C ASP A 181 -13.62 -9.36 15.86
N VAL A 182 -12.76 -10.32 16.20
CA VAL A 182 -11.35 -10.11 16.55
C VAL A 182 -10.51 -11.20 15.89
N LEU A 183 -9.30 -10.86 15.46
CA LEU A 183 -8.27 -11.80 15.06
C LEU A 183 -7.24 -11.95 16.18
N ASP A 184 -6.84 -13.20 16.47
CA ASP A 184 -5.74 -13.44 17.40
C ASP A 184 -4.37 -13.20 16.74
N LYS A 185 -3.29 -13.23 17.53
CA LYS A 185 -1.93 -13.00 17.02
C LYS A 185 -1.45 -14.09 16.04
N ASN A 186 -2.06 -15.30 16.05
CA ASN A 186 -1.71 -16.35 15.12
C ASN A 186 -2.07 -15.96 13.68
N TYR A 187 -3.04 -15.06 13.50
CA TYR A 187 -3.34 -14.49 12.19
C TYR A 187 -2.13 -13.80 11.54
N LEU A 188 -1.20 -13.28 12.33
CA LEU A 188 0.02 -12.65 11.80
C LEU A 188 0.96 -13.65 11.09
N TYR A 189 0.75 -14.95 11.26
CA TYR A 189 1.44 -16.04 10.54
C TYR A 189 0.61 -16.60 9.37
N ASP A 190 -0.59 -16.07 9.14
CA ASP A 190 -1.47 -16.54 8.06
C ASP A 190 -1.05 -15.94 6.70
N ASN A 191 -1.42 -16.61 5.61
CA ASN A 191 -1.29 -16.09 4.25
C ASN A 191 -2.61 -15.57 3.68
N ARG A 192 -3.70 -15.67 4.44
CA ARG A 192 -5.04 -15.26 4.03
C ARG A 192 -5.31 -13.81 4.44
N SER A 193 -5.00 -12.88 3.56
CA SER A 193 -5.37 -11.48 3.79
C SER A 193 -6.84 -11.23 3.42
N PHE A 194 -7.63 -10.65 4.32
CA PHE A 194 -8.97 -10.19 3.99
C PHE A 194 -9.03 -8.71 3.58
N VAL A 195 -7.90 -8.04 3.48
CA VAL A 195 -7.76 -6.69 2.91
C VAL A 195 -6.80 -6.69 1.74
N LEU A 196 -6.90 -5.70 0.87
CA LEU A 196 -6.04 -5.55 -0.30
C LEU A 196 -5.10 -4.35 -0.11
N GLY A 197 -3.81 -4.56 -0.36
CA GLY A 197 -2.75 -3.58 -0.14
C GLY A 197 -2.33 -2.76 -1.37
N SER A 198 -2.98 -2.94 -2.53
CA SER A 198 -2.60 -2.25 -3.77
C SER A 198 -3.01 -0.77 -3.76
N MET A 199 -4.10 -0.44 -3.05
CA MET A 199 -4.60 0.91 -2.87
C MET A 199 -5.29 1.03 -1.52
N PHE A 200 -4.92 2.06 -0.77
CA PHE A 200 -5.52 2.43 0.52
C PHE A 200 -5.12 3.85 0.89
N GLY A 201 -5.83 4.46 1.82
CA GLY A 201 -5.52 5.82 2.27
C GLY A 201 -6.67 6.44 3.01
N GLY A 202 -6.81 7.77 2.97
CA GLY A 202 -7.92 8.46 3.62
C GLY A 202 -7.58 9.89 3.97
N HIS A 203 -8.35 10.45 4.92
CA HIS A 203 -8.16 11.82 5.35
C HIS A 203 -6.78 12.02 6.03
N LYS A 204 -6.12 13.16 5.78
CA LYS A 204 -4.76 13.46 6.30
C LYS A 204 -4.60 13.29 7.81
N ASN A 205 -5.66 13.50 8.59
CA ASN A 205 -5.60 13.41 10.05
C ASN A 205 -5.53 11.97 10.56
N ILE A 206 -6.04 10.97 9.82
CA ILE A 206 -6.01 9.56 10.24
C ILE A 206 -4.69 8.86 9.87
N ILE A 207 -4.03 9.30 8.81
CA ILE A 207 -2.84 8.64 8.26
C ILE A 207 -1.70 8.49 9.28
N PRO A 208 -1.32 9.54 10.06
CA PRO A 208 -0.27 9.40 11.06
C PRO A 208 -0.58 8.34 12.12
N LYS A 209 -1.86 8.24 12.51
CA LYS A 209 -2.30 7.27 13.52
C LYS A 209 -2.20 5.84 13.00
N VAL A 210 -2.68 5.58 11.78
CA VAL A 210 -2.58 4.24 11.17
C VAL A 210 -1.12 3.88 10.89
N SER A 211 -0.32 4.81 10.38
CA SER A 211 1.12 4.60 10.18
C SER A 211 1.84 4.17 11.47
N ASN A 212 1.56 4.83 12.59
CA ASN A 212 2.14 4.46 13.89
C ASN A 212 1.64 3.09 14.39
N LEU A 213 0.40 2.72 14.13
CA LEU A 213 -0.13 1.40 14.51
C LEU A 213 0.50 0.28 13.68
N ILE A 214 0.73 0.51 12.39
CA ILE A 214 1.45 -0.44 11.52
C ILE A 214 2.91 -0.61 12.00
N ASP A 215 3.60 0.50 12.28
CA ASP A 215 4.96 0.46 12.80
C ASP A 215 5.03 -0.38 14.08
N LYS A 216 4.12 -0.12 15.02
CA LYS A 216 4.02 -0.90 16.26
C LYS A 216 3.72 -2.37 16.00
N THR A 217 2.82 -2.70 15.08
CA THR A 217 2.49 -4.09 14.74
C THR A 217 3.70 -4.79 14.13
N LEU A 218 4.43 -4.13 13.24
CA LEU A 218 5.66 -4.68 12.66
C LEU A 218 6.73 -4.91 13.72
N MET A 219 6.99 -3.92 14.57
CA MET A 219 8.10 -3.99 15.54
C MET A 219 7.79 -4.89 16.73
N ASP A 220 6.62 -4.71 17.36
CA ASP A 220 6.29 -5.34 18.63
C ASP A 220 5.55 -6.68 18.46
N ASP A 221 4.64 -6.77 17.48
CA ASP A 221 3.79 -7.95 17.32
C ASP A 221 4.38 -8.95 16.29
N MET A 222 5.33 -8.53 15.44
CA MET A 222 5.99 -9.39 14.46
C MET A 222 7.48 -9.56 14.73
N ILE A 223 8.32 -8.56 14.48
CA ILE A 223 9.79 -8.71 14.54
C ILE A 223 10.26 -9.16 15.92
N ALA A 224 9.73 -8.58 16.99
CA ALA A 224 10.07 -8.98 18.35
C ALA A 224 9.70 -10.45 18.68
N GLU A 225 8.70 -10.99 17.98
CA GLU A 225 8.23 -12.37 18.11
C GLU A 225 8.87 -13.32 17.06
N GLY A 226 9.89 -12.87 16.32
CA GLY A 226 10.55 -13.66 15.29
C GLY A 226 9.69 -13.94 14.04
N ASN A 227 8.74 -13.05 13.76
CA ASN A 227 7.86 -13.14 12.61
C ASN A 227 8.01 -11.92 11.70
N VAL A 228 7.69 -12.10 10.43
CA VAL A 228 7.44 -11.01 9.48
C VAL A 228 6.47 -11.51 8.40
N ASN A 229 5.53 -10.68 8.00
CA ASN A 229 4.55 -11.01 6.98
C ASN A 229 4.26 -9.75 6.15
N ASN A 230 3.45 -9.85 5.08
CA ASN A 230 3.14 -8.68 4.30
C ASN A 230 2.22 -7.68 5.04
N GLU A 231 2.20 -6.46 4.57
CA GLU A 231 1.45 -5.36 5.18
C GLU A 231 -0.07 -5.58 5.18
N GLN A 232 -0.60 -6.40 4.25
CA GLN A 232 -2.03 -6.70 4.17
C GLN A 232 -2.48 -7.52 5.40
N ILE A 233 -1.62 -8.40 5.89
CA ILE A 233 -1.89 -9.17 7.12
C ILE A 233 -1.92 -8.22 8.32
N ALA A 234 -0.93 -7.32 8.44
CA ALA A 234 -0.92 -6.31 9.51
C ALA A 234 -2.14 -5.37 9.44
N LEU A 235 -2.48 -4.88 8.24
CA LEU A 235 -3.68 -4.06 8.03
C LEU A 235 -4.95 -4.81 8.42
N GLY A 236 -5.10 -6.07 7.98
CA GLY A 236 -6.25 -6.89 8.33
C GLY A 236 -6.41 -7.06 9.84
N TYR A 237 -5.31 -7.32 10.54
CA TYR A 237 -5.27 -7.37 11.99
C TYR A 237 -5.73 -6.07 12.64
N LEU A 238 -5.26 -4.91 12.14
CA LEU A 238 -5.62 -3.59 12.65
C LEU A 238 -7.07 -3.22 12.37
N VAL A 239 -7.61 -3.54 11.19
CA VAL A 239 -9.04 -3.33 10.86
C VAL A 239 -9.94 -4.00 11.89
N LYS A 240 -9.60 -5.22 12.32
CA LYS A 240 -10.36 -5.94 13.34
C LYS A 240 -10.12 -5.43 14.76
N LYS A 241 -8.91 -4.99 15.05
CA LYS A 241 -8.53 -4.50 16.38
C LYS A 241 -9.02 -3.08 16.68
N TYR A 242 -9.12 -2.23 15.64
CA TYR A 242 -9.48 -0.82 15.74
C TYR A 242 -10.49 -0.40 14.66
N PRO A 243 -11.68 -1.04 14.61
CA PRO A 243 -12.63 -0.85 13.50
C PRO A 243 -13.04 0.62 13.30
N ASP A 244 -13.13 1.40 14.38
CA ASP A 244 -13.52 2.82 14.33
C ASP A 244 -12.54 3.74 13.56
N LEU A 245 -11.34 3.25 13.23
CA LEU A 245 -10.36 4.02 12.44
C LEU A 245 -10.50 3.79 10.94
N PHE A 246 -11.24 2.74 10.55
CA PHE A 246 -11.28 2.27 9.17
C PHE A 246 -12.68 2.39 8.57
N ALA A 247 -12.72 2.92 7.36
CA ALA A 247 -13.83 2.73 6.46
C ALA A 247 -13.47 1.59 5.49
N THR A 248 -14.32 0.60 5.40
CA THR A 248 -14.04 -0.58 4.60
C THR A 248 -14.92 -0.61 3.36
N TYR A 249 -14.30 -0.76 2.19
CA TYR A 249 -15.01 -0.99 0.94
C TYR A 249 -15.07 -2.50 0.66
N GLU A 250 -16.27 -3.03 0.59
CA GLU A 250 -16.48 -4.44 0.29
C GLU A 250 -16.39 -4.67 -1.21
N ARG A 251 -15.61 -5.67 -1.61
CA ARG A 251 -15.44 -6.07 -3.00
C ARG A 251 -16.76 -6.59 -3.59
N THR A 252 -17.29 -5.90 -4.59
CA THR A 252 -18.60 -6.24 -5.19
C THR A 252 -18.49 -7.09 -6.44
N ASN A 253 -17.47 -6.84 -7.27
CA ASN A 253 -17.32 -7.46 -8.58
C ASN A 253 -16.26 -8.57 -8.65
N GLY A 254 -15.65 -8.90 -7.54
CA GLY A 254 -14.60 -9.91 -7.50
C GLY A 254 -13.25 -9.42 -8.05
N GLU A 255 -13.06 -8.13 -8.29
CA GLU A 255 -11.88 -7.58 -8.92
C GLU A 255 -10.86 -7.04 -7.89
N HIS A 256 -9.58 -7.10 -8.25
CA HIS A 256 -8.50 -6.85 -7.30
C HIS A 256 -8.38 -5.38 -6.86
N MET A 257 -8.92 -4.44 -7.66
CA MET A 257 -8.91 -3.00 -7.36
C MET A 257 -10.29 -2.37 -7.61
N ASP A 258 -11.35 -2.98 -7.09
CA ASP A 258 -12.70 -2.42 -7.17
C ASP A 258 -12.78 -1.03 -6.51
N LEU A 259 -12.00 -0.77 -5.44
CA LEU A 259 -11.90 0.53 -4.83
C LEU A 259 -11.39 1.61 -5.82
N PHE A 260 -10.44 1.26 -6.69
CA PHE A 260 -9.98 2.17 -7.73
C PHE A 260 -11.12 2.52 -8.70
N THR A 261 -11.88 1.51 -9.12
CA THR A 261 -13.02 1.70 -10.02
C THR A 261 -14.14 2.53 -9.36
N GLU A 262 -14.41 2.28 -8.08
CA GLU A 262 -15.40 3.06 -7.31
C GLU A 262 -15.02 4.53 -7.22
N LEU A 263 -13.75 4.85 -7.00
CA LEU A 263 -13.27 6.23 -6.97
C LEU A 263 -13.16 6.88 -8.37
N SER A 264 -13.49 6.18 -9.44
CA SER A 264 -13.47 6.74 -10.80
C SER A 264 -14.79 7.39 -11.23
N VAL A 265 -15.84 7.33 -10.41
CA VAL A 265 -17.21 7.78 -10.74
C VAL A 265 -17.54 9.17 -10.18
#